data_a816edad7db5b0f5444fddad14260b49
#
_entry.id   a816edad7db5b0f5444fddad14260b49
#
_cell.length_a   1.000
_cell.length_b   1.000
_cell.length_c   1.000
_cell.angle_alpha   90.00
_cell.angle_beta   90.00
_cell.angle_gamma   90.00
#
_symmetry.space_group_name_H-M   'P 1'
#
loop_
_entity.id
_entity.type
_entity.pdbx_description
1 polymer ?
#
loop_
_entity_poly.entity_id
_entity_poly.type
_entity_poly.pdbx_seq_one_letter_code
_entity_poly.pdbx_strand_id
1 'polypeptide(L)'
;MQLKPDFLLREVAGETVVLPMGSAMELNMMITLNETGKFLWQRLEQETDEDALVAALLEEYDVGEATARTHVEAFVAKPRQHEFLA
;
A
#
# COMPACT_ATOMS: atom_id res chain seq x y z
N MET A 1 8.11 8.77 2.18
CA MET A 1 6.86 8.38 2.81
C MET A 1 6.93 6.93 3.28
N GLN A 2 6.30 6.65 4.37
CA GLN A 2 6.32 5.35 5.01
C GLN A 2 5.03 5.16 5.77
N LEU A 3 4.49 3.94 5.76
CA LEU A 3 3.29 3.63 6.55
C LEU A 3 3.60 3.68 8.03
N LYS A 4 2.61 4.12 8.82
CA LYS A 4 2.69 4.00 10.27
C LYS A 4 2.72 2.53 10.67
N PRO A 5 3.32 2.18 11.82
CA PRO A 5 3.49 0.76 12.19
C PRO A 5 2.22 0.07 12.68
N ASP A 6 1.11 0.78 12.77
CA ASP A 6 -0.11 0.27 13.40
C ASP A 6 -1.01 -0.53 12.46
N PHE A 7 -0.44 -1.17 11.45
CA PHE A 7 -1.19 -1.95 10.48
C PHE A 7 -0.57 -3.32 10.30
N LEU A 8 -1.42 -4.33 10.16
CA LEU A 8 -1.00 -5.72 9.98
C LEU A 8 -1.55 -6.24 8.66
N LEU A 9 -0.63 -6.72 7.81
CA LEU A 9 -0.99 -7.34 6.54
C LEU A 9 -1.23 -8.83 6.77
N ARG A 10 -2.40 -9.33 6.37
CA ARG A 10 -2.78 -10.73 6.54
C ARG A 10 -3.41 -11.28 5.27
N GLU A 11 -3.27 -12.59 5.09
CA GLU A 11 -4.00 -13.30 4.05
C GLU A 11 -5.09 -14.14 4.73
N VAL A 12 -6.33 -13.94 4.28
CA VAL A 12 -7.50 -14.61 4.82
C VAL A 12 -8.33 -15.11 3.66
N ALA A 13 -8.53 -16.44 3.59
CA ALA A 13 -9.35 -17.08 2.56
C ALA A 13 -8.93 -16.70 1.14
N GLY A 14 -7.63 -16.58 0.89
CA GLY A 14 -7.09 -16.25 -0.42
C GLY A 14 -7.07 -14.75 -0.74
N GLU A 15 -7.54 -13.92 0.18
CA GLU A 15 -7.52 -12.46 0.03
C GLU A 15 -6.49 -11.83 0.94
N THR A 16 -5.89 -10.75 0.47
CA THR A 16 -4.95 -9.98 1.27
C THR A 16 -5.70 -8.82 1.92
N VAL A 17 -5.63 -8.73 3.24
CA VAL A 17 -6.31 -7.69 4.02
C VAL A 17 -5.32 -6.97 4.91
N VAL A 18 -5.61 -5.71 5.20
CA VAL A 18 -4.86 -4.91 6.16
C VAL A 18 -5.77 -4.62 7.35
N LEU A 19 -5.29 -4.97 8.53
CA LEU A 19 -6.03 -4.78 9.78
C LEU A 19 -5.35 -3.69 10.60
N PRO A 20 -6.11 -2.71 11.10
CA PRO A 20 -5.54 -1.72 12.02
C PRO A 20 -5.26 -2.36 13.38
N MET A 21 -4.13 -1.97 13.98
CA MET A 21 -3.67 -2.48 15.27
C MET A 21 -3.37 -1.31 16.19
N GLY A 22 -3.28 -1.58 17.49
CA GLY A 22 -2.92 -0.55 18.47
C GLY A 22 -3.82 0.67 18.39
N SER A 23 -3.25 1.85 18.28
CA SER A 23 -4.00 3.10 18.22
C SER A 23 -4.87 3.22 16.97
N ALA A 24 -4.52 2.49 15.90
CA ALA A 24 -5.30 2.51 14.66
C ALA A 24 -6.57 1.67 14.74
N MET A 25 -6.75 0.86 15.79
CA MET A 25 -7.96 0.04 15.95
C MET A 25 -9.24 0.86 15.99
N GLU A 26 -9.17 2.11 16.41
CA GLU A 26 -10.31 3.01 16.45
C GLU A 26 -10.86 3.34 15.07
N LEU A 27 -10.08 3.15 14.02
CA LEU A 27 -10.52 3.38 12.65
C LEU A 27 -11.61 2.40 12.23
N ASN A 28 -11.68 1.24 12.88
CA ASN A 28 -12.71 0.22 12.67
C ASN A 28 -12.91 -0.07 11.16
N MET A 29 -11.81 -0.23 10.44
CA MET A 29 -11.85 -0.49 9.02
C MET A 29 -10.90 -1.62 8.65
N MET A 30 -11.24 -2.31 7.57
CA MET A 30 -10.41 -3.35 7.00
C MET A 30 -10.22 -3.02 5.52
N ILE A 31 -8.99 -3.08 5.06
CA ILE A 31 -8.66 -2.77 3.67
C ILE A 31 -8.34 -4.07 2.97
N THR A 32 -9.00 -4.33 1.84
CA THR A 32 -8.68 -5.48 1.00
C THR A 32 -7.78 -5.01 -0.14
N LEU A 33 -6.67 -5.72 -0.35
CA LEU A 33 -5.69 -5.38 -1.39
C LEU A 33 -5.67 -6.45 -2.47
N ASN A 34 -5.58 -6.02 -3.73
CA ASN A 34 -5.26 -6.92 -4.82
C ASN A 34 -3.75 -7.17 -4.83
N GLU A 35 -3.27 -7.96 -5.79
CA GLU A 35 -1.85 -8.33 -5.87
C GLU A 35 -0.93 -7.10 -5.97
N THR A 36 -1.28 -6.17 -6.83
CA THR A 36 -0.50 -4.93 -7.00
C THR A 36 -0.53 -4.08 -5.73
N GLY A 37 -1.69 -3.98 -5.10
CA GLY A 37 -1.85 -3.26 -3.84
C GLY A 37 -1.01 -3.87 -2.73
N LYS A 38 -0.98 -5.20 -2.63
CA LYS A 38 -0.14 -5.90 -1.66
C LYS A 38 1.34 -5.58 -1.89
N PHE A 39 1.78 -5.62 -3.14
CA PHE A 39 3.15 -5.31 -3.49
C PHE A 39 3.54 -3.89 -3.06
N LEU A 40 2.70 -2.91 -3.38
CA LEU A 40 2.95 -1.52 -3.02
C LEU A 40 2.89 -1.28 -1.52
N TRP A 41 1.94 -1.93 -0.85
CA TRP A 41 1.83 -1.83 0.61
C TRP A 41 3.10 -2.30 1.29
N GLN A 42 3.63 -3.46 0.88
CA GLN A 42 4.86 -4.00 1.45
C GLN A 42 6.05 -3.07 1.23
N ARG A 43 6.11 -2.39 0.08
CA ARG A 43 7.16 -1.41 -0.18
C ARG A 43 7.03 -0.19 0.74
N LEU A 44 5.79 0.22 1.03
CA LEU A 44 5.51 1.36 1.91
C LEU A 44 5.76 1.06 3.39
N GLU A 45 5.97 -0.19 3.76
CA GLU A 45 6.38 -0.52 5.12
C GLU A 45 7.76 0.02 5.45
N GLN A 46 8.54 0.36 4.44
CA GLN A 46 9.84 1.02 4.58
C GLN A 46 9.79 2.40 3.93
N GLU A 47 10.72 3.26 4.30
CA GLU A 47 10.78 4.60 3.73
C GLU A 47 10.98 4.52 2.22
N THR A 48 10.12 5.20 1.46
CA THR A 48 10.15 5.20 0.00
C THR A 48 9.48 6.47 -0.52
N ASP A 49 9.39 6.60 -1.84
CA ASP A 49 8.67 7.69 -2.49
C ASP A 49 7.94 7.17 -3.73
N GLU A 50 7.15 8.03 -4.36
CA GLU A 50 6.36 7.62 -5.52
C GLU A 50 7.24 7.17 -6.68
N ASP A 51 8.36 7.83 -6.92
CA ASP A 51 9.26 7.45 -8.01
C ASP A 51 9.86 6.07 -7.77
N ALA A 52 10.23 5.76 -6.53
CA ALA A 52 10.74 4.44 -6.18
C ALA A 52 9.67 3.36 -6.32
N LEU A 53 8.42 3.68 -5.98
CA LEU A 53 7.31 2.75 -6.15
C LEU A 53 7.03 2.48 -7.64
N VAL A 54 7.08 3.51 -8.47
CA VAL A 54 6.93 3.34 -9.92
C VAL A 54 8.04 2.45 -10.47
N ALA A 55 9.28 2.70 -10.07
CA ALA A 55 10.43 1.90 -10.51
C ALA A 55 10.27 0.43 -10.09
N ALA A 56 9.79 0.20 -8.87
CA ALA A 56 9.56 -1.16 -8.37
C ALA A 56 8.49 -1.88 -9.18
N LEU A 57 7.42 -1.20 -9.56
CA LEU A 57 6.38 -1.79 -10.40
C LEU A 57 6.92 -2.13 -11.79
N LEU A 58 7.75 -1.28 -12.36
CA LEU A 58 8.34 -1.52 -13.67
C LEU A 58 9.27 -2.73 -13.67
N GLU A 59 9.93 -3.01 -12.55
CA GLU A 59 10.77 -4.19 -12.41
C GLU A 59 9.96 -5.48 -12.26
N GLU A 60 8.85 -5.41 -11.53
CA GLU A 60 8.08 -6.60 -11.15
C GLU A 60 7.00 -6.96 -12.17
N TYR A 61 6.44 -5.96 -12.86
CA TYR A 61 5.33 -6.16 -13.76
C TYR A 61 5.65 -5.60 -15.15
N ASP A 62 5.06 -6.23 -16.16
CA ASP A 62 5.22 -5.79 -17.56
C ASP A 62 4.18 -4.70 -17.84
N VAL A 63 4.46 -3.49 -17.38
CA VAL A 63 3.59 -2.32 -17.58
C VAL A 63 4.43 -1.13 -18.04
N GLY A 64 3.78 -0.19 -18.73
CA GLY A 64 4.44 1.06 -19.11
C GLY A 64 4.56 2.03 -17.94
N GLU A 65 5.47 2.98 -18.05
CA GLU A 65 5.71 3.96 -16.99
C GLU A 65 4.47 4.78 -16.65
N ALA A 66 3.73 5.25 -17.64
CA ALA A 66 2.53 6.04 -17.41
C ALA A 66 1.47 5.24 -16.64
N THR A 67 1.31 3.97 -16.99
CA THR A 67 0.38 3.08 -16.30
C THR A 67 0.83 2.82 -14.86
N ALA A 68 2.12 2.54 -14.67
CA ALA A 68 2.66 2.31 -13.34
C ALA A 68 2.48 3.53 -12.44
N ARG A 69 2.72 4.72 -12.98
CA ARG A 69 2.56 5.96 -12.21
C ARG A 69 1.10 6.20 -11.82
N THR A 70 0.18 5.93 -12.73
CA THR A 70 -1.24 6.03 -12.45
C THR A 70 -1.66 5.09 -11.33
N HIS A 71 -1.17 3.85 -11.35
CA HIS A 71 -1.45 2.88 -10.29
C HIS A 71 -0.88 3.32 -8.94
N VAL A 72 0.35 3.84 -8.93
CA VAL A 72 0.99 4.30 -7.70
C VAL A 72 0.23 5.49 -7.11
N GLU A 73 -0.11 6.47 -7.94
CA GLU A 73 -0.84 7.64 -7.47
C GLU A 73 -2.21 7.27 -6.89
N ALA A 74 -2.93 6.40 -7.58
CA ALA A 74 -4.23 5.95 -7.11
C ALA A 74 -4.11 5.15 -5.81
N PHE A 75 -3.09 4.33 -5.69
CA PHE A 75 -2.88 3.52 -4.49
C PHE A 75 -2.51 4.40 -3.30
N VAL A 76 -1.58 5.33 -3.46
CA VAL A 76 -1.07 6.17 -2.37
C VAL A 76 -2.12 7.16 -1.87
N ALA A 77 -3.08 7.50 -2.73
CA ALA A 77 -4.13 8.46 -2.36
C ALA A 77 -4.90 8.05 -1.11
N LYS A 78 -5.22 6.76 -0.95
CA LYS A 78 -5.97 6.27 0.20
C LYS A 78 -5.19 6.36 1.52
N PRO A 79 -3.96 5.81 1.61
CA PRO A 79 -3.17 5.97 2.83
C PRO A 79 -2.93 7.43 3.19
N ARG A 80 -2.75 8.28 2.19
CA ARG A 80 -2.53 9.71 2.41
C ARG A 80 -3.79 10.39 2.94
N GLN A 81 -4.94 10.07 2.36
CA GLN A 81 -6.23 10.63 2.77
C GLN A 81 -6.61 10.23 4.18
N HIS A 82 -6.33 9.00 4.58
CA HIS A 82 -6.66 8.47 5.90
C HIS A 82 -5.54 8.66 6.93
N GLU A 83 -4.48 9.37 6.56
CA GLU A 83 -3.34 9.64 7.44
C GLU A 83 -2.63 8.37 7.92
N PHE A 84 -2.55 7.36 7.06
CA PHE A 84 -1.82 6.12 7.35
C PHE A 84 -0.30 6.28 7.15
N LEU A 85 0.12 7.36 6.52
CA LEU A 85 1.54 7.63 6.29
C LEU A 85 2.12 8.41 7.46
N ALA A 86 3.33 8.00 7.83
CA ALA A 86 4.05 8.67 8.90
C ALA A 86 4.58 10.03 8.46
#